data_ba14aeabfd785732276943cf5493a75c
#
_entry.id   ba14aeabfd785732276943cf5493a75c
#
_cell.length_a   1.000
_cell.length_b   1.000
_cell.length_c   1.000
_cell.angle_alpha   90.00
_cell.angle_beta   90.00
_cell.angle_gamma   90.00
#
_symmetry.space_group_name_H-M   'P 1'
#
loop_
_entity.id
_entity.type
_entity.pdbx_description
1 polymer ?
#
loop_
_entity_poly.entity_id
_entity_poly.type
_entity_poly.pdbx_seq_one_letter_code
_entity_poly.pdbx_strand_id
1 'polypeptide(L)'
;EKTTNHDVKAVEYWIKSKMTVNEHLAAASEFVHFGCTSEDINNTSHALMLSSGRQLICSHLQMIIDKLKGFAHEWAGVSMLSRTHGQHASPTTVGKEMANVAARLEFAVQAIEKVKLLAKMNGAVGNYNAHTIAYPDKDWPAFARNVVENRLHLTFNPYTIQIEPHDYMAELFNAITRANTILIDLDRDIWGYISLNYFKQQLKEGEVGSSTMPHKVNPIDFENSEGNLGMADAFFTFLAQKLPI
;
A
#
# COMPACT_ATOMS: atom_id res chain seq x y z
N GLU A 1 0.23 -28.66 -1.06
CA GLU A 1 0.68 -28.29 0.29
C GLU A 1 0.36 -29.37 1.31
N LYS A 2 -0.84 -29.91 1.35
CA LYS A 2 -1.24 -31.00 2.29
C LYS A 2 -0.28 -32.19 2.34
N THR A 3 0.43 -32.48 1.25
CA THR A 3 1.38 -33.60 1.14
C THR A 3 2.81 -33.20 1.48
N THR A 4 3.22 -31.98 1.11
CA THR A 4 4.59 -31.50 1.26
C THR A 4 4.83 -30.81 2.61
N ASN A 5 3.78 -30.31 3.24
CA ASN A 5 3.81 -29.42 4.40
C ASN A 5 4.77 -28.22 4.21
N HIS A 6 4.89 -27.75 2.98
CA HIS A 6 5.74 -26.63 2.56
C HIS A 6 5.15 -25.98 1.32
N ASP A 7 4.83 -24.71 1.39
CA ASP A 7 4.13 -23.93 0.36
C ASP A 7 4.90 -23.78 -0.95
N VAL A 8 6.10 -23.22 -0.89
CA VAL A 8 6.94 -22.99 -2.08
C VAL A 8 7.30 -24.31 -2.77
N LYS A 9 7.60 -25.36 -2.00
CA LYS A 9 7.89 -26.70 -2.56
C LYS A 9 6.64 -27.29 -3.23
N ALA A 10 5.46 -27.06 -2.71
CA ALA A 10 4.21 -27.48 -3.34
C ALA A 10 3.99 -26.79 -4.68
N VAL A 11 4.28 -25.49 -4.78
CA VAL A 11 4.21 -24.72 -6.03
C VAL A 11 5.25 -25.25 -7.04
N GLU A 12 6.48 -25.49 -6.60
CA GLU A 12 7.52 -26.09 -7.45
C GLU A 12 7.06 -27.39 -8.08
N TYR A 13 6.56 -28.33 -7.28
CA TYR A 13 6.07 -29.63 -7.78
C TYR A 13 4.88 -29.46 -8.71
N TRP A 14 3.97 -28.54 -8.41
CA TRP A 14 2.84 -28.26 -9.28
C TRP A 14 3.30 -27.74 -10.64
N ILE A 15 4.25 -26.79 -10.69
CA ILE A 15 4.81 -26.27 -11.92
C ILE A 15 5.48 -27.42 -12.72
N LYS A 16 6.35 -28.20 -12.09
CA LYS A 16 7.03 -29.37 -12.70
C LYS A 16 6.01 -30.35 -13.29
N SER A 17 4.90 -30.63 -12.59
CA SER A 17 3.84 -31.49 -13.09
C SER A 17 3.14 -30.95 -14.33
N LYS A 18 3.08 -29.62 -14.51
CA LYS A 18 2.52 -28.99 -15.71
C LYS A 18 3.50 -28.96 -16.87
N MET A 19 4.80 -29.00 -16.60
CA MET A 19 5.84 -29.00 -17.64
C MET A 19 5.93 -30.34 -18.37
N THR A 20 5.45 -31.44 -17.80
CA THR A 20 5.49 -32.77 -18.41
C THR A 20 4.71 -32.92 -19.72
N VAL A 21 3.80 -31.99 -20.01
CA VAL A 21 2.97 -32.01 -21.23
C VAL A 21 3.73 -31.55 -22.49
N ASN A 22 4.95 -31.05 -22.31
CA ASN A 22 5.82 -30.59 -23.43
C ASN A 22 7.25 -31.05 -23.16
N GLU A 23 7.84 -31.74 -24.12
CA GLU A 23 9.21 -32.34 -24.00
C GLU A 23 10.29 -31.30 -23.69
N HIS A 24 10.25 -30.11 -24.32
CA HIS A 24 11.23 -29.07 -24.08
C HIS A 24 11.10 -28.49 -22.66
N LEU A 25 9.87 -28.33 -22.18
CA LEU A 25 9.61 -27.87 -20.80
C LEU A 25 10.01 -28.97 -19.80
N ALA A 26 9.68 -30.22 -20.06
CA ALA A 26 10.05 -31.35 -19.22
C ALA A 26 11.59 -31.45 -19.05
N ALA A 27 12.34 -31.28 -20.12
CA ALA A 27 13.81 -31.28 -20.08
C ALA A 27 14.37 -30.08 -19.22
N ALA A 28 13.63 -28.99 -19.10
CA ALA A 28 14.02 -27.83 -18.33
C ALA A 28 13.46 -27.85 -16.90
N SER A 29 12.73 -28.88 -16.48
CA SER A 29 12.00 -28.91 -15.20
C SER A 29 12.90 -28.73 -13.97
N GLU A 30 14.16 -29.22 -14.03
CA GLU A 30 15.11 -29.07 -12.93
C GLU A 30 15.62 -27.62 -12.73
N PHE A 31 15.37 -26.72 -13.69
CA PHE A 31 15.63 -25.28 -13.50
C PHE A 31 14.53 -24.56 -12.70
N VAL A 32 13.39 -25.19 -12.48
CA VAL A 32 12.38 -24.64 -11.58
C VAL A 32 12.94 -24.64 -10.16
N HIS A 33 13.01 -23.47 -9.55
CA HIS A 33 13.58 -23.27 -8.21
C HIS A 33 15.10 -23.54 -8.12
N PHE A 34 15.82 -23.54 -9.26
CA PHE A 34 17.25 -23.84 -9.33
C PHE A 34 18.07 -22.85 -8.51
N GLY A 35 18.82 -23.36 -7.53
CA GLY A 35 19.67 -22.58 -6.66
C GLY A 35 18.95 -21.60 -5.72
N CYS A 36 17.64 -21.51 -5.81
CA CYS A 36 16.82 -20.60 -5.01
C CYS A 36 16.56 -21.15 -3.59
N THR A 37 16.41 -20.25 -2.64
CA THR A 37 15.73 -20.52 -1.40
C THR A 37 14.26 -20.11 -1.52
N SER A 38 13.39 -20.59 -0.61
CA SER A 38 11.97 -20.22 -0.60
C SER A 38 11.76 -18.71 -0.54
N GLU A 39 12.64 -18.02 0.16
CA GLU A 39 12.57 -16.56 0.30
C GLU A 39 12.87 -15.81 -1.00
N ASP A 40 13.65 -16.37 -1.93
CA ASP A 40 13.81 -15.78 -3.27
C ASP A 40 12.46 -15.67 -3.99
N ILE A 41 11.55 -16.62 -3.74
CA ILE A 41 10.20 -16.63 -4.28
C ILE A 41 9.27 -15.74 -3.46
N ASN A 42 9.29 -15.88 -2.14
CA ASN A 42 8.39 -15.16 -1.24
C ASN A 42 8.62 -13.64 -1.29
N ASN A 43 9.88 -13.19 -1.21
CA ASN A 43 10.15 -11.75 -1.26
C ASN A 43 9.75 -11.10 -2.58
N THR A 44 10.02 -11.77 -3.72
CA THR A 44 9.60 -11.27 -5.03
C THR A 44 8.08 -11.25 -5.16
N SER A 45 7.39 -12.28 -4.66
CA SER A 45 5.93 -12.34 -4.65
C SER A 45 5.32 -11.23 -3.78
N HIS A 46 5.86 -11.01 -2.58
CA HIS A 46 5.43 -9.92 -1.71
C HIS A 46 5.61 -8.55 -2.36
N ALA A 47 6.78 -8.31 -2.97
CA ALA A 47 7.03 -7.05 -3.67
C ALA A 47 6.06 -6.80 -4.84
N LEU A 48 5.73 -7.85 -5.61
CA LEU A 48 4.74 -7.76 -6.69
C LEU A 48 3.31 -7.49 -6.17
N MET A 49 2.90 -8.19 -5.10
CA MET A 49 1.61 -7.92 -4.46
C MET A 49 1.53 -6.51 -3.90
N LEU A 50 2.60 -6.02 -3.25
CA LEU A 50 2.68 -4.65 -2.75
C LEU A 50 2.68 -3.63 -3.88
N SER A 51 3.29 -3.93 -5.02
CA SER A 51 3.22 -3.08 -6.21
C SER A 51 1.77 -2.86 -6.67
N SER A 52 1.02 -3.95 -6.78
CA SER A 52 -0.39 -3.90 -7.18
C SER A 52 -1.26 -3.20 -6.12
N GLY A 53 -1.04 -3.53 -4.84
CA GLY A 53 -1.76 -2.90 -3.72
C GLY A 53 -1.48 -1.39 -3.63
N ARG A 54 -0.22 -0.97 -3.82
CA ARG A 54 0.17 0.44 -3.89
C ARG A 54 -0.56 1.19 -4.99
N GLN A 55 -0.61 0.62 -6.20
CA GLN A 55 -1.33 1.23 -7.32
C GLN A 55 -2.82 1.44 -6.98
N LEU A 56 -3.45 0.45 -6.36
CA LEU A 56 -4.85 0.54 -5.96
C LEU A 56 -5.05 1.66 -4.93
N ILE A 57 -4.22 1.69 -3.87
CA ILE A 57 -4.28 2.75 -2.84
C ILE A 57 -4.08 4.13 -3.46
N CYS A 58 -3.03 4.31 -4.28
CA CYS A 58 -2.75 5.60 -4.93
C CYS A 58 -3.90 6.04 -5.84
N SER A 59 -4.53 5.11 -6.58
CA SER A 59 -5.68 5.44 -7.44
C SER A 59 -6.88 5.93 -6.62
N HIS A 60 -7.19 5.30 -5.49
CA HIS A 60 -8.26 5.75 -4.60
C HIS A 60 -7.94 7.10 -3.95
N LEU A 61 -6.71 7.31 -3.48
CA LEU A 61 -6.27 8.60 -2.96
C LEU A 61 -6.38 9.70 -4.03
N GLN A 62 -6.02 9.41 -5.28
CA GLN A 62 -6.15 10.36 -6.38
C GLN A 62 -7.61 10.76 -6.64
N MET A 63 -8.54 9.80 -6.57
CA MET A 63 -9.98 10.13 -6.70
C MET A 63 -10.46 11.09 -5.59
N ILE A 64 -9.98 10.90 -4.35
CA ILE A 64 -10.28 11.81 -3.23
C ILE A 64 -9.66 13.19 -3.48
N ILE A 65 -8.40 13.23 -3.90
CA ILE A 65 -7.68 14.49 -4.24
C ILE A 65 -8.44 15.27 -5.31
N ASP A 66 -8.84 14.60 -6.39
CA ASP A 66 -9.55 15.25 -7.49
C ASP A 66 -10.91 15.82 -7.03
N LYS A 67 -11.63 15.08 -6.17
CA LYS A 67 -12.88 15.54 -5.59
C LYS A 67 -12.68 16.76 -4.68
N LEU A 68 -11.65 16.71 -3.82
CA LEU A 68 -11.32 17.84 -2.93
C LEU A 68 -10.88 19.08 -3.72
N LYS A 69 -10.13 18.91 -4.81
CA LYS A 69 -9.78 20.01 -5.72
C LYS A 69 -11.02 20.61 -6.37
N GLY A 70 -11.97 19.75 -6.80
CA GLY A 70 -13.25 20.23 -7.30
C GLY A 70 -13.97 21.11 -6.29
N PHE A 71 -14.09 20.66 -5.05
CA PHE A 71 -14.67 21.45 -3.96
C PHE A 71 -13.86 22.73 -3.64
N ALA A 72 -12.52 22.64 -3.70
CA ALA A 72 -11.67 23.81 -3.47
C ALA A 72 -11.97 24.93 -4.47
N HIS A 73 -12.19 24.61 -5.73
CA HIS A 73 -12.57 25.58 -6.75
C HIS A 73 -14.03 26.04 -6.62
N GLU A 74 -14.95 25.10 -6.43
CA GLU A 74 -16.39 25.40 -6.32
C GLU A 74 -16.68 26.33 -5.13
N TRP A 75 -16.01 26.10 -4.00
CA TRP A 75 -16.24 26.84 -2.76
C TRP A 75 -15.15 27.86 -2.44
N ALA A 76 -14.35 28.26 -3.42
CA ALA A 76 -13.28 29.26 -3.26
C ALA A 76 -13.79 30.59 -2.71
N GLY A 77 -15.03 30.99 -3.06
CA GLY A 77 -15.67 32.22 -2.58
C GLY A 77 -16.58 32.04 -1.36
N VAL A 78 -16.75 30.82 -0.86
CA VAL A 78 -17.62 30.53 0.30
C VAL A 78 -16.87 30.87 1.58
N SER A 79 -17.23 32.00 2.19
CA SER A 79 -16.61 32.47 3.44
C SER A 79 -16.96 31.56 4.62
N MET A 80 -15.95 31.26 5.44
CA MET A 80 -16.14 30.62 6.74
C MET A 80 -15.23 31.27 7.79
N LEU A 81 -15.59 31.17 9.04
CA LEU A 81 -14.77 31.61 10.14
C LEU A 81 -13.91 30.45 10.64
N SER A 82 -12.58 30.57 10.52
CA SER A 82 -11.67 29.58 11.07
C SER A 82 -11.75 29.56 12.60
N ARG A 83 -11.32 28.46 13.20
CA ARG A 83 -11.27 28.30 14.66
C ARG A 83 -9.89 27.83 15.10
N THR A 84 -9.44 28.36 16.21
CA THR A 84 -8.29 27.88 16.97
C THR A 84 -8.68 27.67 18.42
N HIS A 85 -8.26 26.58 19.02
CA HIS A 85 -8.67 26.21 20.38
C HIS A 85 -10.20 26.21 20.56
N GLY A 86 -10.95 25.86 19.52
CA GLY A 86 -12.42 25.89 19.50
C GLY A 86 -13.03 27.31 19.42
N GLN A 87 -12.21 28.37 19.45
CA GLN A 87 -12.64 29.78 19.43
C GLN A 87 -12.64 30.36 18.03
N HIS A 88 -13.51 31.33 17.76
CA HIS A 88 -13.52 32.08 16.51
C HIS A 88 -12.18 32.77 16.25
N ALA A 89 -11.65 32.60 15.05
CA ALA A 89 -10.41 33.20 14.61
C ALA A 89 -10.60 34.00 13.30
N SER A 90 -9.59 34.07 12.47
CA SER A 90 -9.66 34.85 11.23
C SER A 90 -10.59 34.23 10.19
N PRO A 91 -11.26 35.04 9.36
CA PRO A 91 -12.01 34.55 8.21
C PRO A 91 -11.12 33.79 7.22
N THR A 92 -11.68 32.74 6.63
CA THR A 92 -11.11 31.94 5.54
C THR A 92 -12.20 31.58 4.54
N THR A 93 -11.97 30.61 3.69
CA THR A 93 -12.98 30.03 2.81
C THR A 93 -13.02 28.52 2.91
N VAL A 94 -14.19 27.92 2.69
CA VAL A 94 -14.36 26.46 2.62
C VAL A 94 -13.44 25.86 1.56
N GLY A 95 -13.32 26.51 0.40
CA GLY A 95 -12.42 26.06 -0.64
C GLY A 95 -10.96 26.01 -0.23
N LYS A 96 -10.50 26.94 0.64
CA LYS A 96 -9.13 26.91 1.19
C LYS A 96 -8.88 25.72 2.10
N GLU A 97 -9.86 25.34 2.92
CA GLU A 97 -9.77 24.15 3.75
C GLU A 97 -9.65 22.88 2.91
N MET A 98 -10.48 22.73 1.87
CA MET A 98 -10.39 21.59 0.93
C MET A 98 -9.06 21.56 0.17
N ALA A 99 -8.55 22.72 -0.27
CA ALA A 99 -7.28 22.82 -0.96
C ALA A 99 -6.08 22.40 -0.08
N ASN A 100 -6.13 22.70 1.22
CA ASN A 100 -5.09 22.28 2.16
C ASN A 100 -5.00 20.74 2.24
N VAL A 101 -6.14 20.07 2.40
CA VAL A 101 -6.16 18.60 2.48
C VAL A 101 -5.72 17.97 1.16
N ALA A 102 -6.22 18.49 0.02
CA ALA A 102 -5.81 17.99 -1.30
C ALA A 102 -4.29 18.07 -1.48
N ALA A 103 -3.68 19.20 -1.16
CA ALA A 103 -2.22 19.39 -1.27
C ALA A 103 -1.44 18.43 -0.35
N ARG A 104 -1.89 18.24 0.89
CA ARG A 104 -1.27 17.29 1.84
C ARG A 104 -1.32 15.85 1.32
N LEU A 105 -2.46 15.44 0.74
CA LEU A 105 -2.62 14.10 0.15
C LEU A 105 -1.76 13.91 -1.10
N GLU A 106 -1.59 14.93 -1.94
CA GLU A 106 -0.67 14.86 -3.08
C GLU A 106 0.77 14.57 -2.65
N PHE A 107 1.26 15.26 -1.61
CA PHE A 107 2.58 14.95 -1.03
C PHE A 107 2.66 13.53 -0.46
N ALA A 108 1.59 13.05 0.17
CA ALA A 108 1.54 11.70 0.71
C ALA A 108 1.56 10.65 -0.42
N VAL A 109 0.79 10.83 -1.50
CA VAL A 109 0.82 9.95 -2.69
C VAL A 109 2.22 9.91 -3.30
N GLN A 110 2.87 11.06 -3.49
CA GLN A 110 4.24 11.11 -3.99
C GLN A 110 5.22 10.36 -3.08
N ALA A 111 5.05 10.42 -1.75
CA ALA A 111 5.88 9.66 -0.82
C ALA A 111 5.66 8.15 -0.95
N ILE A 112 4.40 7.69 -1.08
CA ILE A 112 4.05 6.29 -1.30
C ILE A 112 4.66 5.76 -2.62
N GLU A 113 4.54 6.53 -3.70
CA GLU A 113 5.05 6.15 -5.02
C GLU A 113 6.57 6.06 -5.08
N LYS A 114 7.28 6.91 -4.33
CA LYS A 114 8.75 6.94 -4.29
C LYS A 114 9.39 5.75 -3.60
N VAL A 115 8.65 5.00 -2.78
CA VAL A 115 9.20 3.83 -2.09
C VAL A 115 9.64 2.79 -3.12
N LYS A 116 10.91 2.41 -3.06
CA LYS A 116 11.46 1.36 -3.92
C LYS A 116 11.02 0.00 -3.40
N LEU A 117 10.35 -0.78 -4.21
CA LEU A 117 9.98 -2.15 -3.88
C LEU A 117 11.17 -3.05 -4.19
N LEU A 118 11.84 -3.49 -3.13
CA LEU A 118 13.08 -4.24 -3.23
C LEU A 118 12.80 -5.73 -3.41
N ALA A 119 13.70 -6.41 -4.12
CA ALA A 119 13.67 -7.85 -4.25
C ALA A 119 15.09 -8.43 -4.41
N LYS A 120 15.27 -9.65 -3.93
CA LYS A 120 16.49 -10.43 -4.09
C LYS A 120 16.22 -11.74 -4.79
N MET A 121 17.24 -12.26 -5.49
CA MET A 121 17.27 -13.60 -6.09
C MET A 121 18.72 -14.07 -6.08
N ASN A 122 19.21 -14.53 -4.93
CA ASN A 122 20.64 -14.80 -4.71
C ASN A 122 20.92 -16.02 -3.81
N GLY A 123 19.90 -16.86 -3.57
CA GLY A 123 20.04 -18.12 -2.85
C GLY A 123 19.99 -18.03 -1.33
N ALA A 124 20.32 -19.14 -0.70
CA ALA A 124 20.07 -19.39 0.73
C ALA A 124 20.81 -18.47 1.70
N VAL A 125 21.89 -17.85 1.29
CA VAL A 125 22.71 -16.93 2.12
C VAL A 125 23.03 -15.62 1.39
N GLY A 126 22.40 -15.40 0.24
CA GLY A 126 22.60 -14.17 -0.54
C GLY A 126 23.87 -14.12 -1.39
N ASN A 127 24.58 -15.23 -1.60
CA ASN A 127 25.88 -15.28 -2.23
C ASN A 127 25.97 -16.16 -3.48
N TYR A 128 24.85 -16.63 -4.03
CA TYR A 128 24.80 -17.48 -5.24
C TYR A 128 25.56 -18.80 -5.14
N ASN A 129 25.79 -19.36 -3.94
CA ASN A 129 26.66 -20.51 -3.73
C ASN A 129 26.32 -21.70 -4.62
N ALA A 130 25.06 -22.15 -4.64
CA ALA A 130 24.63 -23.25 -5.45
C ALA A 130 24.71 -22.95 -6.96
N HIS A 131 24.36 -21.72 -7.34
CA HIS A 131 24.40 -21.26 -8.72
C HIS A 131 25.84 -21.28 -9.27
N THR A 132 26.79 -20.73 -8.49
CA THR A 132 28.21 -20.62 -8.90
C THR A 132 28.88 -21.99 -8.98
N ILE A 133 28.55 -22.94 -8.09
CA ILE A 133 29.07 -24.29 -8.17
C ILE A 133 28.59 -25.01 -9.43
N ALA A 134 27.30 -24.85 -9.78
CA ALA A 134 26.73 -25.52 -10.94
C ALA A 134 27.14 -24.88 -12.27
N TYR A 135 27.25 -23.57 -12.35
CA TYR A 135 27.59 -22.80 -13.52
C TYR A 135 28.55 -21.67 -13.19
N PRO A 136 29.84 -21.94 -12.99
CA PRO A 136 30.83 -20.97 -12.51
C PRO A 136 31.11 -19.82 -13.48
N ASP A 137 30.93 -20.05 -14.78
CA ASP A 137 31.21 -19.05 -15.82
C ASP A 137 30.07 -18.02 -16.03
N LYS A 138 28.96 -18.19 -15.32
CA LYS A 138 27.80 -17.28 -15.44
C LYS A 138 27.90 -16.13 -14.48
N ASP A 139 27.66 -14.91 -14.96
CA ASP A 139 27.47 -13.73 -14.10
C ASP A 139 26.08 -13.78 -13.44
N TRP A 140 26.02 -14.40 -12.27
CA TRP A 140 24.77 -14.58 -11.53
C TRP A 140 24.20 -13.28 -10.96
N PRO A 141 25.02 -12.32 -10.44
CA PRO A 141 24.52 -11.00 -10.06
C PRO A 141 23.85 -10.25 -11.20
N ALA A 142 24.44 -10.22 -12.38
CA ALA A 142 23.85 -9.58 -13.55
C ALA A 142 22.56 -10.30 -14.01
N PHE A 143 22.54 -11.64 -13.95
CA PHE A 143 21.35 -12.42 -14.25
C PHE A 143 20.22 -12.13 -13.28
N ALA A 144 20.45 -12.16 -11.96
CA ALA A 144 19.45 -11.87 -10.95
C ALA A 144 18.92 -10.44 -11.08
N ARG A 145 19.79 -9.45 -11.29
CA ARG A 145 19.40 -8.07 -11.54
C ARG A 145 18.48 -7.98 -12.77
N ASN A 146 18.84 -8.64 -13.87
CA ASN A 146 18.02 -8.63 -15.08
C ASN A 146 16.62 -9.23 -14.83
N VAL A 147 16.51 -10.30 -14.06
CA VAL A 147 15.22 -10.90 -13.70
C VAL A 147 14.40 -9.94 -12.86
N VAL A 148 14.98 -9.39 -11.79
CA VAL A 148 14.28 -8.52 -10.83
C VAL A 148 13.86 -7.20 -11.50
N GLU A 149 14.76 -6.54 -12.21
CA GLU A 149 14.52 -5.20 -12.76
C GLU A 149 13.77 -5.25 -14.10
N ASN A 150 14.18 -6.11 -15.03
CA ASN A 150 13.65 -6.09 -16.40
C ASN A 150 12.47 -7.06 -16.61
N ARG A 151 12.30 -8.09 -15.78
CA ARG A 151 11.19 -9.05 -15.92
C ARG A 151 10.10 -8.83 -14.88
N LEU A 152 10.48 -8.48 -13.64
CA LEU A 152 9.54 -8.27 -12.54
C LEU A 152 9.25 -6.79 -12.26
N HIS A 153 10.01 -5.86 -12.86
CA HIS A 153 9.87 -4.41 -12.67
C HIS A 153 9.97 -3.98 -11.21
N LEU A 154 10.84 -4.67 -10.45
CA LEU A 154 11.17 -4.37 -9.06
C LEU A 154 12.57 -3.76 -8.97
N THR A 155 12.99 -3.35 -7.79
CA THR A 155 14.36 -2.85 -7.56
C THR A 155 15.22 -3.98 -6.99
N PHE A 156 16.32 -4.30 -7.66
CA PHE A 156 17.23 -5.33 -7.19
C PHE A 156 18.00 -4.90 -5.95
N ASN A 157 17.94 -5.73 -4.87
CA ASN A 157 18.73 -5.57 -3.66
C ASN A 157 19.93 -6.53 -3.66
N PRO A 158 21.16 -6.04 -3.89
CA PRO A 158 22.34 -6.90 -3.96
C PRO A 158 22.89 -7.35 -2.60
N TYR A 159 22.57 -6.63 -1.53
CA TYR A 159 23.14 -6.85 -0.19
C TYR A 159 22.11 -7.44 0.76
N THR A 160 21.88 -8.73 0.62
CA THR A 160 20.93 -9.50 1.42
C THR A 160 21.61 -10.75 1.99
N ILE A 161 20.91 -11.39 2.92
CA ILE A 161 21.27 -12.70 3.44
C ILE A 161 20.27 -13.74 2.89
N GLN A 162 19.73 -14.62 3.69
CA GLN A 162 18.67 -15.55 3.25
C GLN A 162 17.39 -14.80 2.89
N ILE A 163 17.00 -13.82 3.71
CA ILE A 163 15.83 -12.99 3.53
C ILE A 163 16.18 -11.63 2.92
N GLU A 164 15.22 -11.01 2.26
CA GLU A 164 15.19 -9.58 2.02
C GLU A 164 14.75 -8.89 3.32
N PRO A 165 15.48 -7.91 3.88
CA PRO A 165 15.24 -7.39 5.25
C PRO A 165 13.88 -6.72 5.48
N HIS A 166 13.11 -6.44 4.42
CA HIS A 166 11.78 -5.84 4.48
C HIS A 166 11.71 -4.39 4.99
N ASP A 167 12.85 -3.70 5.07
CA ASP A 167 12.90 -2.28 5.45
C ASP A 167 12.03 -1.42 4.53
N TYR A 168 12.01 -1.74 3.22
CA TYR A 168 11.16 -1.04 2.25
C TYR A 168 9.66 -1.24 2.52
N MET A 169 9.26 -2.38 3.07
CA MET A 169 7.87 -2.62 3.46
C MET A 169 7.48 -1.70 4.62
N ALA A 170 8.36 -1.55 5.60
CA ALA A 170 8.17 -0.63 6.71
C ALA A 170 8.06 0.83 6.21
N GLU A 171 8.92 1.24 5.27
CA GLU A 171 8.84 2.56 4.64
C GLU A 171 7.50 2.77 3.93
N LEU A 172 7.05 1.78 3.14
CA LEU A 172 5.76 1.84 2.43
C LEU A 172 4.59 1.95 3.41
N PHE A 173 4.55 1.13 4.45
CA PHE A 173 3.47 1.14 5.43
C PHE A 173 3.43 2.44 6.22
N ASN A 174 4.57 2.99 6.60
CA ASN A 174 4.66 4.31 7.24
C ASN A 174 4.17 5.44 6.31
N ALA A 175 4.47 5.36 5.02
CA ALA A 175 3.99 6.33 4.04
C ALA A 175 2.45 6.27 3.88
N ILE A 176 1.87 5.06 3.87
CA ILE A 176 0.41 4.86 3.81
C ILE A 176 -0.26 5.36 5.10
N THR A 177 0.29 5.02 6.28
CA THR A 177 -0.20 5.52 7.59
C THR A 177 -0.22 7.06 7.62
N ARG A 178 0.77 7.71 7.00
CA ARG A 178 0.78 9.17 6.88
C ARG A 178 -0.39 9.70 6.06
N ALA A 179 -0.74 9.05 4.95
CA ALA A 179 -1.91 9.41 4.15
C ALA A 179 -3.21 9.20 4.94
N ASN A 180 -3.34 8.07 5.65
CA ASN A 180 -4.49 7.78 6.51
C ASN A 180 -4.67 8.82 7.61
N THR A 181 -3.58 9.28 8.25
CA THR A 181 -3.62 10.35 9.26
C THR A 181 -4.22 11.65 8.70
N ILE A 182 -3.92 11.98 7.42
CA ILE A 182 -4.50 13.17 6.77
C ILE A 182 -6.01 12.98 6.52
N LEU A 183 -6.43 11.78 6.15
CA LEU A 183 -7.86 11.47 5.97
C LEU A 183 -8.62 11.48 7.29
N ILE A 184 -8.05 10.92 8.37
CA ILE A 184 -8.63 10.99 9.72
C ILE A 184 -8.81 12.44 10.17
N ASP A 185 -7.84 13.30 9.92
CA ASP A 185 -7.92 14.72 10.20
C ASP A 185 -9.08 15.38 9.43
N LEU A 186 -9.23 15.06 8.14
CA LEU A 186 -10.37 15.51 7.34
C LEU A 186 -11.71 15.00 7.88
N ASP A 187 -11.80 13.70 8.23
CA ASP A 187 -13.03 13.12 8.76
C ASP A 187 -13.49 13.83 10.04
N ARG A 188 -12.55 14.12 10.93
CA ARG A 188 -12.80 14.87 12.18
C ARG A 188 -13.19 16.30 11.92
N ASP A 189 -12.56 16.98 10.98
CA ASP A 189 -12.92 18.36 10.62
C ASP A 189 -14.33 18.41 10.02
N ILE A 190 -14.69 17.52 9.10
CA ILE A 190 -16.04 17.49 8.52
C ILE A 190 -17.08 17.15 9.59
N TRP A 191 -16.81 16.19 10.46
CA TRP A 191 -17.66 15.90 11.61
C TRP A 191 -17.86 17.13 12.50
N GLY A 192 -16.77 17.84 12.79
CA GLY A 192 -16.79 19.09 13.55
C GLY A 192 -17.59 20.19 12.85
N TYR A 193 -17.42 20.38 11.54
CA TYR A 193 -18.15 21.37 10.74
C TYR A 193 -19.66 21.07 10.69
N ILE A 194 -20.05 19.79 10.65
CA ILE A 194 -21.45 19.38 10.76
C ILE A 194 -22.01 19.76 12.15
N SER A 195 -21.27 19.49 13.22
CA SER A 195 -21.69 19.81 14.59
C SER A 195 -21.83 21.31 14.83
N LEU A 196 -21.07 22.14 14.11
CA LEU A 196 -21.11 23.60 14.15
C LEU A 196 -22.10 24.23 13.16
N ASN A 197 -22.86 23.42 12.42
CA ASN A 197 -23.77 23.85 11.36
C ASN A 197 -23.09 24.57 10.18
N TYR A 198 -21.80 24.36 9.95
CA TYR A 198 -21.13 24.83 8.72
C TYR A 198 -21.52 23.95 7.52
N PHE A 199 -21.70 22.66 7.73
CA PHE A 199 -22.25 21.72 6.77
C PHE A 199 -23.55 21.10 7.29
N LYS A 200 -24.41 20.73 6.34
CA LYS A 200 -25.64 19.99 6.63
C LYS A 200 -25.61 18.69 5.82
N GLN A 201 -25.84 17.58 6.49
CA GLN A 201 -25.98 16.30 5.83
C GLN A 201 -27.30 16.21 5.07
N GLN A 202 -27.24 15.65 3.86
CA GLN A 202 -28.44 15.32 3.08
C GLN A 202 -28.79 13.85 3.31
N LEU A 203 -30.06 13.58 3.58
CA LEU A 203 -30.60 12.21 3.59
C LEU A 203 -30.77 11.74 2.14
N LYS A 204 -30.35 10.53 1.86
CA LYS A 204 -30.74 9.84 0.64
C LYS A 204 -32.12 9.21 0.83
N GLU A 205 -32.90 9.13 -0.23
CA GLU A 205 -34.23 8.51 -0.21
C GLU A 205 -34.14 7.06 0.32
N GLY A 206 -34.90 6.76 1.37
CA GLY A 206 -34.91 5.46 2.04
C GLY A 206 -33.87 5.29 3.18
N GLU A 207 -33.02 6.29 3.43
CA GLU A 207 -32.08 6.25 4.57
C GLU A 207 -32.73 6.83 5.85
N VAL A 208 -32.37 6.23 6.99
CA VAL A 208 -32.73 6.70 8.32
C VAL A 208 -31.56 7.45 8.92
N GLY A 209 -31.68 8.75 9.10
CA GLY A 209 -30.60 9.60 9.65
C GLY A 209 -30.24 9.32 11.11
N SER A 210 -31.19 8.78 11.88
CA SER A 210 -31.01 8.33 13.26
C SER A 210 -32.12 7.34 13.61
N SER A 211 -31.79 6.27 14.32
CA SER A 211 -32.76 5.24 14.72
C SER A 211 -33.76 5.71 15.76
N THR A 212 -33.47 6.75 16.54
CA THR A 212 -34.26 7.18 17.68
C THR A 212 -34.66 8.68 17.64
N MET A 213 -33.82 9.53 17.06
CA MET A 213 -34.01 11.00 17.06
C MET A 213 -34.19 11.52 15.64
N PRO A 214 -35.43 11.72 15.15
CA PRO A 214 -35.72 12.03 13.74
C PRO A 214 -35.28 13.44 13.31
N HIS A 215 -34.89 14.32 14.26
CA HIS A 215 -34.47 15.69 13.96
C HIS A 215 -33.00 15.83 13.56
N LYS A 216 -32.20 14.74 13.60
CA LYS A 216 -30.78 14.76 13.27
C LYS A 216 -30.40 13.70 12.23
N VAL A 217 -29.30 13.93 11.52
CA VAL A 217 -28.65 12.99 10.63
C VAL A 217 -27.23 12.77 11.14
N ASN A 218 -26.89 11.52 11.47
CA ASN A 218 -25.56 11.19 11.98
C ASN A 218 -24.54 11.14 10.83
N PRO A 219 -23.30 11.65 11.01
CA PRO A 219 -22.24 11.61 10.01
C PRO A 219 -21.54 10.24 9.98
N ILE A 220 -22.30 9.15 9.81
CA ILE A 220 -21.86 7.77 9.94
C ILE A 220 -20.70 7.43 8.96
N ASP A 221 -20.72 7.97 7.75
CA ASP A 221 -19.70 7.70 6.76
C ASP A 221 -18.31 8.19 7.21
N PHE A 222 -18.25 9.36 7.85
CA PHE A 222 -17.01 9.91 8.39
C PHE A 222 -16.53 9.16 9.64
N GLU A 223 -17.45 8.75 10.51
CA GLU A 223 -17.16 7.92 11.70
C GLU A 223 -16.63 6.54 11.29
N ASN A 224 -17.23 5.91 10.28
CA ASN A 224 -16.78 4.66 9.69
C ASN A 224 -15.40 4.79 9.02
N SER A 225 -15.17 5.88 8.28
CA SER A 225 -13.89 6.16 7.65
C SER A 225 -12.79 6.27 8.71
N GLU A 226 -12.98 7.11 9.72
CA GLU A 226 -12.05 7.27 10.84
C GLU A 226 -11.72 5.93 11.52
N GLY A 227 -12.74 5.15 11.86
CA GLY A 227 -12.56 3.85 12.52
C GLY A 227 -11.78 2.83 11.68
N ASN A 228 -12.08 2.72 10.38
CA ASN A 228 -11.38 1.81 9.47
C ASN A 228 -9.93 2.25 9.20
N LEU A 229 -9.70 3.54 9.01
CA LEU A 229 -8.35 4.10 8.84
C LEU A 229 -7.50 3.87 10.09
N GLY A 230 -8.06 4.08 11.29
CA GLY A 230 -7.38 3.82 12.56
C GLY A 230 -7.02 2.34 12.74
N MET A 231 -7.91 1.43 12.34
CA MET A 231 -7.62 -0.01 12.37
C MET A 231 -6.51 -0.38 11.36
N ALA A 232 -6.56 0.16 10.16
CA ALA A 232 -5.51 -0.04 9.15
C ALA A 232 -4.15 0.46 9.66
N ASP A 233 -4.10 1.62 10.29
CA ASP A 233 -2.87 2.19 10.86
C ASP A 233 -2.28 1.34 11.99
N ALA A 234 -3.12 0.69 12.80
CA ALA A 234 -2.67 -0.25 13.82
C ALA A 234 -1.94 -1.45 13.18
N PHE A 235 -2.47 -2.03 12.09
CA PHE A 235 -1.81 -3.10 11.35
C PHE A 235 -0.53 -2.63 10.65
N PHE A 236 -0.55 -1.51 9.96
CA PHE A 236 0.62 -0.98 9.28
C PHE A 236 1.76 -0.65 10.26
N THR A 237 1.43 -0.06 11.41
CA THR A 237 2.42 0.24 12.46
C THR A 237 3.04 -1.04 13.01
N PHE A 238 2.21 -2.04 13.31
CA PHE A 238 2.71 -3.34 13.78
C PHE A 238 3.63 -4.00 12.75
N LEU A 239 3.21 -4.06 11.47
CA LEU A 239 3.98 -4.67 10.40
C LEU A 239 5.29 -3.91 10.12
N ALA A 240 5.26 -2.57 10.14
CA ALA A 240 6.45 -1.75 9.96
C ALA A 240 7.50 -1.98 11.06
N GLN A 241 7.08 -2.30 12.28
CA GLN A 241 7.98 -2.64 13.38
C GLN A 241 8.40 -4.11 13.38
N LYS A 242 7.54 -5.02 12.89
CA LYS A 242 7.76 -6.47 12.98
C LYS A 242 8.58 -7.02 11.82
N LEU A 243 8.31 -6.59 10.58
CA LEU A 243 8.87 -7.22 9.39
C LEU A 243 10.39 -7.04 9.22
N PRO A 244 11.00 -5.92 9.64
CA PRO A 244 12.45 -5.74 9.54
C PRO A 244 13.30 -6.54 10.56
N ILE A 245 12.67 -7.28 11.48
CA ILE A 245 13.36 -8.02 12.55
C ILE A 245 13.45 -9.51 12.25
#